data_284a418a99c887479d4540195ac01357
#
_entry.id   284a418a99c887479d4540195ac01357
#
_cell.length_a   1.000
_cell.length_b   1.000
_cell.length_c   1.000
_cell.angle_alpha   90.00
_cell.angle_beta   90.00
_cell.angle_gamma   90.00
#
_symmetry.space_group_name_H-M   'P 1'
#
loop_
_entity.id
_entity.type
_entity.pdbx_description
1 polymer ?
#
loop_
_entity_poly.entity_id
_entity_poly.type
_entity_poly.pdbx_seq_one_letter_code
_entity_poly.pdbx_strand_id
1 'polypeptide(L)'
;DYTFHPNQFTGICLDDNYTKQTCLWTGNGFVAPTESMHPMVTEAIERVKQHFGRMVPKKKALEVFTESSIVADWYPDNRIHECPPSDERANIRSATPLGFARAVFLSNAPHLNKKWEAA
;
A
#
# COMPACT_ATOMS: atom_id res chain seq x y z
N ASP A 1 2.85 8.69 16.51
CA ASP A 1 3.37 7.74 15.53
C ASP A 1 2.34 7.48 14.46
N TYR A 2 2.80 7.06 13.29
CA TYR A 2 1.94 6.82 12.15
C TYR A 2 2.18 5.41 11.60
N THR A 3 1.11 4.66 11.41
CA THR A 3 1.17 3.29 10.91
C THR A 3 0.37 3.17 9.62
N PHE A 4 0.92 2.48 8.63
CA PHE A 4 0.28 2.31 7.33
C PHE A 4 0.69 1.00 6.64
N HIS A 5 -0.05 0.65 5.59
CA HIS A 5 0.34 -0.38 4.63
C HIS A 5 0.49 0.27 3.24
N PRO A 6 1.46 -0.18 2.43
CA PRO A 6 1.67 0.41 1.09
C PRO A 6 0.43 0.38 0.18
N ASN A 7 -0.42 -0.64 0.31
CA ASN A 7 -1.62 -0.74 -0.53
C ASN A 7 -2.61 0.41 -0.31
N GLN A 8 -2.48 1.15 0.78
CA GLN A 8 -3.33 2.31 1.07
C GLN A 8 -3.02 3.50 0.15
N PHE A 9 -1.94 3.45 -0.61
CA PHE A 9 -1.53 4.52 -1.52
C PHE A 9 -1.45 4.06 -2.97
N THR A 10 -2.19 3.00 -3.32
CA THR A 10 -2.23 2.45 -4.69
C THR A 10 -2.90 3.36 -5.71
N GLY A 11 -3.68 4.35 -5.25
CA GLY A 11 -4.20 5.39 -6.14
C GLY A 11 -3.11 6.29 -6.68
N ILE A 12 -1.96 6.34 -6.02
CA ILE A 12 -0.79 7.13 -6.44
C ILE A 12 0.21 6.23 -7.18
N CYS A 13 0.48 5.03 -6.66
CA CYS A 13 1.40 4.08 -7.25
C CYS A 13 0.84 2.66 -7.13
N LEU A 14 0.34 2.11 -8.22
CA LEU A 14 -0.30 0.80 -8.20
C LEU A 14 0.70 -0.34 -7.94
N ASP A 15 1.98 -0.13 -8.24
CA ASP A 15 3.02 -1.12 -7.95
C ASP A 15 3.18 -1.39 -6.46
N ASP A 16 2.69 -0.49 -5.61
CA ASP A 16 2.74 -0.65 -4.16
C ASP A 16 1.57 -1.46 -3.59
N ASN A 17 0.91 -2.27 -4.41
CA ASN A 17 -0.24 -3.06 -3.97
C ASN A 17 0.20 -4.31 -3.19
N TYR A 18 0.73 -4.07 -1.99
CA TYR A 18 1.13 -5.14 -1.08
C TYR A 18 0.93 -4.70 0.37
N THR A 19 0.89 -5.68 1.28
CA THR A 19 0.75 -5.42 2.70
C THR A 19 2.12 -5.45 3.38
N LYS A 20 2.35 -4.46 4.23
CA LYS A 20 3.54 -4.37 5.08
C LYS A 20 3.22 -3.37 6.19
N GLN A 21 2.87 -3.87 7.37
CA GLN A 21 2.59 -2.97 8.49
C GLN A 21 3.85 -2.15 8.78
N THR A 22 3.77 -0.86 8.54
CA THR A 22 4.91 0.05 8.65
C THR A 22 4.58 1.15 9.64
N CYS A 23 5.47 1.39 10.58
CA CYS A 23 5.32 2.43 11.60
C CYS A 23 6.41 3.47 11.43
N LEU A 24 6.01 4.74 11.48
CA LEU A 24 6.94 5.87 11.41
C LEU A 24 6.99 6.60 12.74
N TRP A 25 8.19 7.00 13.12
CA TRP A 25 8.40 7.97 14.20
C TRP A 25 8.22 9.36 13.61
N THR A 26 7.24 10.10 14.14
CA THR A 26 6.92 11.42 13.60
C THR A 26 7.33 12.51 14.55
N GLY A 27 7.77 13.65 14.00
CA GLY A 27 8.14 14.83 14.78
C GLY A 27 7.06 15.91 14.72
N ASN A 28 7.33 17.02 15.37
CA ASN A 28 6.42 18.16 15.38
C ASN A 28 6.19 18.69 13.96
N GLY A 29 4.94 18.99 13.63
CA GLY A 29 4.59 19.55 12.34
C GLY A 29 4.39 18.51 11.25
N PHE A 30 4.56 17.22 11.53
CA PHE A 30 4.28 16.19 10.56
C PHE A 30 2.77 16.15 10.26
N VAL A 31 2.42 16.20 8.97
CA VAL A 31 1.05 16.08 8.51
C VAL A 31 0.86 14.70 7.91
N ALA A 32 -0.06 13.91 8.48
CA ALA A 32 -0.36 12.56 7.98
C ALA A 32 -0.85 12.64 6.55
N PRO A 33 -0.33 11.77 5.64
CA PRO A 33 -0.76 11.79 4.25
C PRO A 33 -2.20 11.29 4.12
N THR A 34 -2.89 11.81 3.12
CA THR A 34 -4.23 11.36 2.77
C THR A 34 -4.12 10.02 2.04
N GLU A 35 -4.83 9.01 2.52
CA GLU A 35 -4.87 7.73 1.84
C GLU A 35 -5.52 7.87 0.47
N SER A 36 -4.98 7.16 -0.51
CA SER A 36 -5.50 7.15 -1.87
C SER A 36 -5.38 5.74 -2.42
N MET A 37 -6.35 4.89 -2.06
CA MET A 37 -6.39 3.51 -2.51
C MET A 37 -7.11 3.41 -3.85
N HIS A 38 -6.54 2.66 -4.79
CA HIS A 38 -7.16 2.44 -6.09
C HIS A 38 -8.54 1.80 -5.91
N PRO A 39 -9.60 2.27 -6.61
CA PRO A 39 -10.94 1.73 -6.42
C PRO A 39 -11.06 0.23 -6.59
N MET A 40 -10.32 -0.36 -7.53
CA MET A 40 -10.34 -1.81 -7.76
C MET A 40 -9.68 -2.57 -6.60
N VAL A 41 -8.66 -1.99 -5.98
CA VAL A 41 -8.03 -2.59 -4.79
C VAL A 41 -9.03 -2.56 -3.62
N THR A 42 -9.73 -1.46 -3.43
CA THR A 42 -10.77 -1.33 -2.42
C THR A 42 -11.85 -2.38 -2.60
N GLU A 43 -12.33 -2.54 -3.84
CA GLU A 43 -13.38 -3.52 -4.15
C GLU A 43 -12.90 -4.95 -3.85
N ALA A 44 -11.67 -5.28 -4.22
CA ALA A 44 -11.11 -6.60 -3.96
C ALA A 44 -11.04 -6.89 -2.45
N ILE A 45 -10.60 -5.90 -1.67
CA ILE A 45 -10.52 -6.02 -0.21
C ILE A 45 -11.90 -6.23 0.39
N GLU A 46 -12.90 -5.45 -0.07
CA GLU A 46 -14.27 -5.57 0.44
C GLU A 46 -14.85 -6.97 0.18
N ARG A 47 -14.60 -7.53 -0.98
CA ARG A 47 -15.09 -8.88 -1.32
C ARG A 47 -14.48 -9.94 -0.40
N VAL A 48 -13.18 -9.82 -0.11
CA VAL A 48 -12.51 -10.75 0.79
C VAL A 48 -13.05 -10.60 2.21
N LYS A 49 -13.24 -9.37 2.69
CA LYS A 49 -13.79 -9.12 4.03
C LYS A 49 -15.21 -9.64 4.16
N GLN A 50 -16.03 -9.52 3.12
CA GLN A 50 -17.41 -10.04 3.14
C GLN A 50 -17.43 -11.56 3.28
N HIS A 51 -16.49 -12.24 2.64
CA HIS A 51 -16.44 -13.70 2.68
C HIS A 51 -15.81 -14.25 3.97
N PHE A 52 -14.67 -13.68 4.38
CA PHE A 52 -13.90 -14.19 5.52
C PHE A 52 -14.15 -13.44 6.83
N GLY A 53 -14.84 -12.29 6.79
CA GLY A 53 -15.03 -11.43 7.95
C GLY A 53 -13.81 -10.59 8.33
N ARG A 54 -12.72 -10.74 7.58
CA ARG A 54 -11.45 -10.05 7.81
C ARG A 54 -10.57 -10.13 6.59
N MET A 55 -9.47 -9.40 6.57
CA MET A 55 -8.45 -9.58 5.56
C MET A 55 -7.68 -10.87 5.83
N VAL A 56 -7.34 -11.59 4.77
CA VAL A 56 -6.53 -12.82 4.84
C VAL A 56 -5.40 -12.69 3.81
N PRO A 57 -4.34 -13.52 3.91
CA PRO A 57 -3.30 -13.53 2.88
C PRO A 57 -3.90 -13.83 1.51
N LYS A 58 -3.33 -13.24 0.47
CA LYS A 58 -3.84 -13.41 -0.90
C LYS A 58 -3.92 -14.88 -1.30
N LYS A 59 -2.94 -15.67 -0.91
CA LYS A 59 -2.92 -17.10 -1.20
C LYS A 59 -4.18 -17.80 -0.68
N LYS A 60 -4.60 -17.45 0.53
CA LYS A 60 -5.81 -18.02 1.13
C LYS A 60 -7.06 -17.51 0.44
N ALA A 61 -7.08 -16.22 0.08
CA ALA A 61 -8.22 -15.64 -0.64
C ALA A 61 -8.42 -16.32 -1.99
N LEU A 62 -7.35 -16.67 -2.68
CA LEU A 62 -7.42 -17.32 -3.99
C LEU A 62 -7.89 -18.78 -3.95
N GLU A 63 -8.01 -19.36 -2.78
CA GLU A 63 -8.64 -20.67 -2.63
C GLU A 63 -10.15 -20.60 -2.89
N VAL A 64 -10.74 -19.43 -2.66
CA VAL A 64 -12.18 -19.18 -2.87
C VAL A 64 -12.43 -18.35 -4.12
N PHE A 65 -11.66 -17.28 -4.31
CA PHE A 65 -11.79 -16.38 -5.46
C PHE A 65 -10.81 -16.83 -6.54
N THR A 66 -11.34 -17.50 -7.56
CA THR A 66 -10.53 -18.12 -8.61
C THR A 66 -9.93 -17.09 -9.57
N GLU A 67 -9.14 -17.58 -10.54
CA GLU A 67 -8.59 -16.76 -11.61
C GLU A 67 -9.67 -15.97 -12.33
N SER A 68 -9.32 -14.84 -12.89
CA SER A 68 -10.23 -13.89 -13.57
C SER A 68 -11.15 -13.13 -12.64
N SER A 69 -11.00 -13.30 -11.31
CA SER A 69 -11.75 -12.49 -10.36
C SER A 69 -11.02 -11.18 -10.07
N ILE A 70 -11.79 -10.19 -9.59
CA ILE A 70 -11.21 -8.92 -9.16
C ILE A 70 -10.23 -9.12 -8.02
N VAL A 71 -10.46 -10.13 -7.18
CA VAL A 71 -9.56 -10.46 -6.07
C VAL A 71 -8.21 -10.96 -6.60
N ALA A 72 -8.21 -11.82 -7.62
CA ALA A 72 -6.98 -12.33 -8.21
C ALA A 72 -6.11 -11.20 -8.77
N ASP A 73 -6.73 -10.24 -9.42
CA ASP A 73 -6.02 -9.16 -10.12
C ASP A 73 -5.66 -7.98 -9.22
N TRP A 74 -6.47 -7.68 -8.21
CA TRP A 74 -6.39 -6.41 -7.49
C TRP A 74 -6.17 -6.52 -5.98
N TYR A 75 -6.34 -7.70 -5.39
CA TYR A 75 -6.14 -7.84 -3.94
C TYR A 75 -4.64 -7.73 -3.62
N PRO A 76 -4.26 -6.98 -2.56
CA PRO A 76 -2.84 -6.82 -2.21
C PRO A 76 -2.20 -8.12 -1.77
N ASP A 77 -0.95 -8.33 -2.18
CA ASP A 77 -0.18 -9.50 -1.80
C ASP A 77 0.69 -9.21 -0.55
N ASN A 78 1.38 -10.22 -0.07
CA ASN A 78 2.29 -10.10 1.06
C ASN A 78 3.73 -10.43 0.63
N ARG A 79 4.13 -9.91 -0.54
CA ARG A 79 5.43 -10.18 -1.16
C ARG A 79 6.62 -9.97 -0.24
N ILE A 80 6.51 -9.01 0.67
CA ILE A 80 7.60 -8.70 1.60
C ILE A 80 7.84 -9.87 2.57
N HIS A 81 6.78 -10.50 3.06
CA HIS A 81 6.88 -11.65 3.96
C HIS A 81 7.34 -12.92 3.23
N GLU A 82 7.09 -12.98 1.92
CA GLU A 82 7.45 -14.11 1.08
C GLU A 82 8.84 -13.97 0.46
N CYS A 83 9.51 -12.84 0.71
CA CYS A 83 10.84 -12.58 0.18
C CYS A 83 11.83 -13.62 0.70
N PRO A 84 12.49 -14.39 -0.19
CA PRO A 84 13.41 -15.44 0.22
C PRO A 84 14.65 -14.85 0.89
N PRO A 85 15.31 -15.60 1.79
CA PRO A 85 16.58 -15.17 2.38
C PRO A 85 17.62 -14.92 1.29
N SER A 86 18.16 -13.68 1.26
CA SER A 86 19.20 -13.30 0.32
C SER A 86 19.87 -12.02 0.84
N ASP A 87 20.99 -11.65 0.23
CA ASP A 87 21.68 -10.42 0.59
C ASP A 87 20.81 -9.19 0.30
N GLU A 88 19.89 -9.29 -0.66
CA GLU A 88 18.99 -8.20 -1.03
C GLU A 88 17.74 -8.09 -0.14
N ARG A 89 17.49 -9.09 0.71
CA ARG A 89 16.26 -9.15 1.52
C ARG A 89 16.06 -7.93 2.39
N ALA A 90 17.13 -7.46 3.05
CA ALA A 90 17.06 -6.29 3.91
C ALA A 90 16.71 -5.03 3.11
N ASN A 91 17.31 -4.87 1.92
CA ASN A 91 17.05 -3.73 1.05
C ASN A 91 15.61 -3.75 0.53
N ILE A 92 15.12 -4.92 0.13
CA ILE A 92 13.74 -5.08 -0.35
C ILE A 92 12.76 -4.72 0.75
N ARG A 93 12.99 -5.21 1.98
CA ARG A 93 12.10 -4.96 3.11
C ARG A 93 12.13 -3.52 3.61
N SER A 94 13.26 -2.84 3.46
CA SER A 94 13.41 -1.46 3.94
C SER A 94 13.05 -0.41 2.90
N ALA A 95 12.81 -0.80 1.65
CA ALA A 95 12.48 0.14 0.59
C ALA A 95 11.20 0.92 0.92
N THR A 96 11.25 2.23 0.75
CA THR A 96 10.09 3.09 0.98
C THR A 96 9.16 3.02 -0.24
N PRO A 97 7.87 2.70 -0.04
CA PRO A 97 6.91 2.69 -1.15
C PRO A 97 6.76 4.08 -1.77
N LEU A 98 6.80 4.16 -3.10
CA LEU A 98 6.76 5.44 -3.83
C LEU A 98 5.44 6.17 -3.64
N GLY A 99 4.32 5.44 -3.59
CA GLY A 99 3.00 6.05 -3.37
C GLY A 99 2.92 6.74 -2.02
N PHE A 100 3.39 6.09 -0.97
CA PHE A 100 3.43 6.67 0.36
C PHE A 100 4.39 7.88 0.41
N ALA A 101 5.59 7.75 -0.15
CA ALA A 101 6.56 8.83 -0.17
C ALA A 101 6.01 10.08 -0.85
N ARG A 102 5.33 9.90 -1.97
CA ARG A 102 4.69 11.00 -2.68
C ARG A 102 3.56 11.64 -1.86
N ALA A 103 2.74 10.82 -1.22
CA ALA A 103 1.64 11.32 -0.39
C ALA A 103 2.16 12.16 0.78
N VAL A 104 3.23 11.72 1.43
CA VAL A 104 3.87 12.46 2.52
C VAL A 104 4.40 13.80 2.01
N PHE A 105 5.06 13.80 0.87
CA PHE A 105 5.58 15.04 0.27
C PHE A 105 4.45 16.02 0.00
N LEU A 106 3.36 15.58 -0.62
CA LEU A 106 2.23 16.43 -0.96
C LEU A 106 1.55 17.03 0.29
N SER A 107 1.50 16.28 1.37
CA SER A 107 0.87 16.73 2.62
C SER A 107 1.75 17.67 3.43
N ASN A 108 3.07 17.54 3.33
CA ASN A 108 4.01 18.29 4.18
C ASN A 108 4.72 19.44 3.44
N ALA A 109 4.63 19.49 2.13
CA ALA A 109 5.24 20.54 1.31
C ALA A 109 4.30 21.01 0.20
N PRO A 110 3.05 21.40 0.53
CA PRO A 110 2.06 21.76 -0.48
C PRO A 110 2.47 22.97 -1.33
N HIS A 111 3.25 23.90 -0.78
CA HIS A 111 3.75 25.06 -1.52
C HIS A 111 4.73 24.62 -2.64
N LEU A 112 5.50 23.58 -2.42
CA LEU A 112 6.42 23.04 -3.43
C LEU A 112 5.63 22.30 -4.52
N ASN A 113 4.55 21.64 -4.13
CA ASN A 113 3.68 20.96 -5.08
C ASN A 113 3.01 21.95 -6.04
N LYS A 114 2.57 23.12 -5.55
CA LYS A 114 1.99 24.15 -6.39
C LYS A 114 2.99 24.67 -7.42
N LYS A 115 4.23 24.88 -7.03
CA LYS A 115 5.32 25.24 -7.94
C LYS A 115 5.52 24.18 -9.00
N TRP A 116 5.48 22.95 -8.62
CA TRP A 116 5.68 21.80 -9.49
C TRP A 116 4.57 21.71 -10.53
N GLU A 117 3.32 21.94 -10.13
CA GLU A 117 2.17 21.91 -11.02
C GLU A 117 2.17 23.08 -11.99
N ALA A 118 2.69 24.24 -11.58
CA ALA A 118 2.78 25.43 -12.41
C ALA A 118 3.89 25.33 -13.48
N ALA A 119 4.82 24.46 -13.29
CA ALA A 119 5.91 24.22 -14.21
C ALA A 119 5.49 23.26 -15.31
#